data_b4dd98e2b230fdbfa8375db3bb13a185
#
_entry.id   b4dd98e2b230fdbfa8375db3bb13a185
#
_cell.length_a   1.000
_cell.length_b   1.000
_cell.length_c   1.000
_cell.angle_alpha   90.00
_cell.angle_beta   90.00
_cell.angle_gamma   90.00
#
_symmetry.space_group_name_H-M   'P 1'
#
loop_
_entity.id
_entity.type
_entity.pdbx_description
1 polymer ?
#
loop_
_entity_poly.entity_id
_entity_poly.type
_entity_poly.pdbx_seq_one_letter_code
_entity_poly.pdbx_strand_id
1 'polypeptide(L)'
;VGFMLGRDVLATCVLDEDIAKADVYLPRGDNWYLNETGEFYCGGNTVKVDLPADKPVPYFIRSGSVFPVDEGECSYKSAEKVIFTVYPVKNGKFTARHFNDDGESFEYLNNNCVKLEFDVNCDNGNVNVVVNNKGNVKLTPKIKLVSTDSRKLNVTVK
;
A
#
# COMPACT_ATOMS: atom_id res chain seq x y z
N VAL A 1 -13.31 0.19 -16.37
CA VAL A 1 -13.26 1.58 -15.90
C VAL A 1 -12.61 1.61 -14.53
N GLY A 2 -11.68 2.54 -14.31
CA GLY A 2 -10.96 2.69 -13.05
C GLY A 2 -10.49 4.13 -12.85
N PHE A 3 -10.12 4.48 -11.62
CA PHE A 3 -9.59 5.79 -11.28
C PHE A 3 -8.45 5.65 -10.25
N MET A 4 -7.56 6.62 -10.25
CA MET A 4 -6.49 6.69 -9.26
C MET A 4 -7.01 7.31 -7.95
N LEU A 5 -6.78 6.62 -6.84
CA LEU A 5 -6.96 7.13 -5.50
C LEU A 5 -5.58 7.48 -4.94
N GLY A 6 -5.25 8.76 -4.95
CA GLY A 6 -3.91 9.21 -4.67
C GLY A 6 -2.91 8.74 -5.75
N ARG A 7 -1.67 8.50 -5.33
CA ARG A 7 -0.57 8.12 -6.22
C ARG A 7 -0.46 6.61 -6.44
N ASP A 8 -0.84 5.82 -5.46
CA ASP A 8 -0.40 4.42 -5.38
C ASP A 8 -1.54 3.40 -5.50
N VAL A 9 -2.81 3.83 -5.58
CA VAL A 9 -3.96 2.94 -5.70
C VAL A 9 -4.73 3.22 -6.98
N LEU A 10 -4.95 2.17 -7.78
CA LEU A 10 -5.89 2.17 -8.90
C LEU A 10 -7.13 1.40 -8.47
N ALA A 11 -8.21 2.11 -8.22
CA ALA A 11 -9.50 1.52 -7.87
C ALA A 11 -10.27 1.14 -9.13
N THR A 12 -10.96 0.00 -9.11
CA THR A 12 -11.89 -0.39 -10.17
C THR A 12 -13.27 0.15 -9.89
N CYS A 13 -14.03 0.44 -10.95
CA CYS A 13 -15.44 0.80 -10.84
C CYS A 13 -16.30 -0.29 -11.47
N VAL A 14 -17.33 -0.69 -10.76
CA VAL A 14 -18.39 -1.54 -11.27
C VAL A 14 -19.60 -0.65 -11.51
N LEU A 15 -20.00 -0.50 -12.77
CA LEU A 15 -21.09 0.39 -13.17
C LEU A 15 -22.35 -0.35 -13.62
N ASP A 16 -22.21 -1.62 -13.96
CA ASP A 16 -23.30 -2.46 -14.44
C ASP A 16 -23.63 -3.52 -13.39
N GLU A 17 -24.90 -3.84 -13.27
CA GLU A 17 -25.39 -4.94 -12.44
C GLU A 17 -25.04 -6.29 -13.08
N ASP A 18 -24.91 -7.32 -12.27
CA ASP A 18 -24.70 -8.73 -12.66
C ASP A 18 -23.41 -9.02 -13.48
N ILE A 19 -22.41 -8.15 -13.45
CA ILE A 19 -21.12 -8.47 -14.08
C ILE A 19 -20.22 -9.21 -13.09
N ALA A 20 -19.73 -10.38 -13.52
CA ALA A 20 -18.82 -11.22 -12.72
C ALA A 20 -17.33 -10.86 -12.93
N LYS A 21 -17.00 -10.10 -13.97
CA LYS A 21 -15.62 -9.73 -14.33
C LYS A 21 -15.57 -8.34 -14.95
N ALA A 22 -14.49 -7.62 -14.69
CA ALA A 22 -14.21 -6.34 -15.32
C ALA A 22 -12.86 -6.34 -16.04
N ASP A 23 -12.79 -5.61 -17.14
CA ASP A 23 -11.54 -5.31 -17.82
C ASP A 23 -10.96 -4.01 -17.26
N VAL A 24 -9.76 -4.08 -16.68
CA VAL A 24 -9.08 -2.97 -16.03
C VAL A 24 -7.78 -2.67 -16.78
N TYR A 25 -7.67 -1.45 -17.31
CA TYR A 25 -6.43 -0.99 -17.90
C TYR A 25 -5.45 -0.55 -16.79
N LEU A 26 -4.28 -1.16 -16.74
CA LEU A 26 -3.20 -0.78 -15.84
C LEU A 26 -2.32 0.27 -16.49
N PRO A 27 -2.17 1.48 -15.91
CA PRO A 27 -1.38 2.55 -16.49
C PRO A 27 0.05 2.13 -16.83
N ARG A 28 0.52 2.58 -18.00
CA ARG A 28 1.88 2.33 -18.49
C ARG A 28 2.90 3.10 -17.67
N GLY A 29 4.10 2.54 -17.52
CA GLY A 29 5.22 3.16 -16.81
C GLY A 29 5.41 2.63 -15.39
N ASP A 30 4.37 2.06 -14.81
CA ASP A 30 4.39 1.42 -13.48
C ASP A 30 4.00 -0.07 -13.60
N ASN A 31 4.27 -0.82 -12.54
CA ASN A 31 3.76 -2.18 -12.35
C ASN A 31 2.82 -2.20 -11.16
N TRP A 32 2.00 -3.23 -11.06
CA TRP A 32 0.86 -3.25 -10.16
C TRP A 32 0.71 -4.59 -9.46
N TYR A 33 0.21 -4.55 -8.25
CA TYR A 33 -0.20 -5.73 -7.48
C TYR A 33 -1.71 -5.69 -7.26
N LEU A 34 -2.40 -6.78 -7.56
CA LEU A 34 -3.80 -6.94 -7.18
C LEU A 34 -3.87 -7.11 -5.66
N ASN A 35 -4.64 -6.26 -4.96
CA ASN A 35 -4.65 -6.26 -3.50
C ASN A 35 -5.15 -7.56 -2.88
N GLU A 36 -6.12 -8.22 -3.51
CA GLU A 36 -6.76 -9.42 -3.00
C GLU A 36 -5.80 -10.62 -2.99
N THR A 37 -5.08 -10.82 -4.07
CA THR A 37 -4.20 -12.00 -4.28
C THR A 37 -2.73 -11.70 -4.09
N GLY A 38 -2.33 -10.44 -4.19
CA GLY A 38 -0.92 -10.03 -4.26
C GLY A 38 -0.28 -10.33 -5.62
N GLU A 39 -1.06 -10.73 -6.63
CA GLU A 39 -0.55 -11.07 -7.95
C GLU A 39 0.01 -9.84 -8.66
N PHE A 40 1.16 -10.03 -9.33
CA PHE A 40 1.91 -8.96 -9.98
C PHE A 40 1.56 -8.84 -11.46
N TYR A 41 1.33 -7.62 -11.90
CA TYR A 41 1.00 -7.27 -13.29
C TYR A 41 1.91 -6.17 -13.83
N CYS A 42 2.32 -6.31 -15.09
CA CYS A 42 3.00 -5.24 -15.80
C CYS A 42 1.98 -4.19 -16.27
N GLY A 43 2.32 -2.92 -16.12
CA GLY A 43 1.50 -1.83 -16.65
C GLY A 43 1.51 -1.76 -18.18
N GLY A 44 0.59 -0.96 -18.72
CA GLY A 44 0.36 -0.83 -20.15
C GLY A 44 -0.53 -1.93 -20.74
N ASN A 45 -1.10 -2.79 -19.91
CA ASN A 45 -1.96 -3.90 -20.31
C ASN A 45 -3.37 -3.76 -19.71
N THR A 46 -4.34 -4.36 -20.36
CA THR A 46 -5.68 -4.57 -19.79
C THR A 46 -5.72 -5.96 -19.19
N VAL A 47 -6.14 -6.05 -17.94
CA VAL A 47 -6.29 -7.31 -17.21
C VAL A 47 -7.76 -7.54 -16.86
N LYS A 48 -8.14 -8.81 -16.82
CA LYS A 48 -9.48 -9.20 -16.41
C LYS A 48 -9.47 -9.61 -14.95
N VAL A 49 -10.30 -8.95 -14.15
CA VAL A 49 -10.45 -9.23 -12.72
C VAL A 49 -11.83 -9.78 -12.40
N ASP A 50 -11.89 -10.70 -11.46
CA ASP A 50 -13.15 -11.23 -10.95
C ASP A 50 -13.81 -10.21 -10.03
N LEU A 51 -15.13 -10.12 -10.10
CA LEU A 51 -15.97 -9.23 -9.29
C LEU A 51 -16.96 -10.07 -8.50
N PRO A 52 -16.53 -10.76 -7.44
CA PRO A 52 -17.45 -11.54 -6.62
C PRO A 52 -18.42 -10.62 -5.88
N ALA A 53 -19.71 -10.95 -5.91
CA ALA A 53 -20.76 -10.12 -5.32
C ALA A 53 -20.68 -10.01 -3.78
N ASP A 54 -20.00 -10.96 -3.14
CA ASP A 54 -19.83 -11.07 -1.70
C ASP A 54 -18.52 -10.46 -1.17
N LYS A 55 -17.70 -9.87 -2.03
CA LYS A 55 -16.41 -9.28 -1.66
C LYS A 55 -16.29 -7.81 -2.09
N PRO A 56 -15.40 -7.04 -1.42
CA PRO A 56 -15.06 -5.70 -1.86
C PRO A 56 -14.56 -5.67 -3.30
N VAL A 57 -14.84 -4.59 -4.00
CA VAL A 57 -14.32 -4.36 -5.34
C VAL A 57 -12.79 -4.38 -5.33
N PRO A 58 -12.14 -5.18 -6.19
CA PRO A 58 -10.70 -5.27 -6.23
C PRO A 58 -10.06 -3.94 -6.66
N TYR A 59 -8.89 -3.67 -6.12
CA TYR A 59 -8.07 -2.53 -6.50
C TYR A 59 -6.61 -2.97 -6.68
N PHE A 60 -5.84 -2.15 -7.38
CA PHE A 60 -4.43 -2.41 -7.61
C PHE A 60 -3.58 -1.43 -6.82
N ILE A 61 -2.46 -1.93 -6.30
CA ILE A 61 -1.47 -1.13 -5.60
C ILE A 61 -0.20 -1.09 -6.45
N ARG A 62 0.34 0.12 -6.61
CA ARG A 62 1.52 0.33 -7.42
C ARG A 62 2.75 -0.36 -6.80
N SER A 63 3.56 -1.00 -7.63
CA SER A 63 4.88 -1.49 -7.26
C SER A 63 5.77 -0.30 -6.89
N GLY A 64 6.54 -0.42 -5.81
CA GLY A 64 7.30 0.69 -5.25
C GLY A 64 6.50 1.53 -4.26
N SER A 65 5.56 0.94 -3.54
CA SER A 65 4.78 1.58 -2.49
C SER A 65 4.81 0.82 -1.17
N VAL A 66 4.44 1.52 -0.09
CA VAL A 66 4.16 0.95 1.22
C VAL A 66 2.74 1.35 1.59
N PHE A 67 1.86 0.37 1.72
CA PHE A 67 0.44 0.60 1.91
C PHE A 67 0.01 0.25 3.33
N PRO A 68 -0.60 1.19 4.08
CA PRO A 68 -1.10 0.94 5.42
C PRO A 68 -2.43 0.17 5.35
N VAL A 69 -2.54 -0.87 6.17
CA VAL A 69 -3.79 -1.61 6.39
C VAL A 69 -4.08 -1.60 7.87
N ASP A 70 -5.25 -1.11 8.25
CA ASP A 70 -5.73 -1.19 9.63
C ASP A 70 -6.34 -2.58 9.86
N GLU A 71 -5.85 -3.32 10.85
CA GLU A 71 -6.41 -4.61 11.26
C GLU A 71 -7.45 -4.46 12.38
N GLY A 72 -7.71 -3.24 12.82
CA GLY A 72 -8.68 -2.92 13.86
C GLY A 72 -10.08 -2.60 13.33
N GLU A 73 -10.99 -2.37 14.25
CA GLU A 73 -12.25 -1.71 13.94
C GLU A 73 -11.95 -0.29 13.45
N CYS A 74 -12.71 0.20 12.48
CA CYS A 74 -12.58 1.55 11.92
C CYS A 74 -12.54 2.62 13.02
N SER A 75 -11.35 2.93 13.49
CA SER A 75 -11.12 3.96 14.48
C SER A 75 -9.89 4.76 14.09
N TYR A 76 -10.06 6.05 13.89
CA TYR A 76 -8.96 6.98 13.67
C TYR A 76 -7.95 7.01 14.84
N LYS A 77 -8.31 6.46 16.00
CA LYS A 77 -7.45 6.39 17.21
C LYS A 77 -6.49 5.19 17.23
N SER A 78 -6.58 4.26 16.30
CA SER A 78 -5.82 3.00 16.36
C SER A 78 -4.57 2.96 15.48
N ALA A 79 -3.73 3.99 15.52
CA ALA A 79 -2.42 3.96 14.86
C ALA A 79 -1.56 2.74 15.26
N GLU A 80 -1.82 2.14 16.41
CA GLU A 80 -1.08 0.99 16.95
C GLU A 80 -1.36 -0.34 16.20
N LYS A 81 -2.47 -0.43 15.45
CA LYS A 81 -2.90 -1.65 14.75
C LYS A 81 -2.62 -1.62 13.24
N VAL A 82 -1.97 -0.59 12.76
CA VAL A 82 -1.66 -0.46 11.33
C VAL A 82 -0.50 -1.37 10.95
N ILE A 83 -0.73 -2.21 9.95
CA ILE A 83 0.30 -2.99 9.29
C ILE A 83 0.68 -2.33 7.97
N PHE A 84 1.95 -2.11 7.76
CA PHE A 84 2.48 -1.56 6.53
C PHE A 84 2.92 -2.69 5.60
N THR A 85 2.16 -2.89 4.52
CA THR A 85 2.51 -3.87 3.49
C THR A 85 3.39 -3.21 2.44
N VAL A 86 4.58 -3.77 2.24
CA VAL A 86 5.51 -3.34 1.19
C VAL A 86 5.16 -4.04 -0.10
N TYR A 87 4.96 -3.28 -1.17
CA TYR A 87 4.77 -3.73 -2.55
C TYR A 87 6.04 -3.40 -3.34
N PRO A 88 7.05 -4.28 -3.32
CA PRO A 88 8.38 -3.92 -3.76
C PRO A 88 8.51 -3.84 -5.28
N VAL A 89 9.49 -3.09 -5.75
CA VAL A 89 9.97 -3.17 -7.13
C VAL A 89 10.82 -4.42 -7.31
N LYS A 90 11.02 -4.86 -8.56
CA LYS A 90 11.88 -6.02 -8.85
C LYS A 90 13.30 -5.77 -8.35
N ASN A 91 13.92 -4.68 -8.76
CA ASN A 91 15.22 -4.22 -8.28
C ASN A 91 15.21 -2.69 -8.22
N GLY A 92 15.91 -2.10 -7.25
CA GLY A 92 16.04 -0.67 -7.11
C GLY A 92 15.60 -0.13 -5.76
N LYS A 93 15.47 1.19 -5.68
CA LYS A 93 15.14 1.91 -4.46
C LYS A 93 13.88 2.74 -4.65
N PHE A 94 13.12 2.89 -3.59
CA PHE A 94 12.00 3.83 -3.53
C PHE A 94 11.80 4.32 -2.10
N THR A 95 11.09 5.44 -1.96
CA THR A 95 10.70 6.00 -0.67
C THR A 95 9.19 6.13 -0.60
N ALA A 96 8.61 5.76 0.53
CA ALA A 96 7.20 5.97 0.84
C ALA A 96 7.05 6.78 2.14
N ARG A 97 5.90 7.40 2.33
CA ARG A 97 5.60 8.22 3.50
C ARG A 97 4.23 7.90 4.04
N HIS A 98 4.11 7.95 5.36
CA HIS A 98 2.84 7.82 6.05
C HIS A 98 2.70 8.94 7.08
N PHE A 99 1.52 9.53 7.12
CA PHE A 99 1.14 10.55 8.08
C PHE A 99 -0.10 10.10 8.83
N ASN A 100 -0.10 10.30 10.14
CA ASN A 100 -1.29 10.10 10.96
C ASN A 100 -1.25 11.06 12.17
N ASP A 101 -2.38 11.65 12.49
CA ASP A 101 -2.58 12.50 13.65
C ASP A 101 -3.76 12.01 14.49
N ASP A 102 -4.23 12.81 15.44
CA ASP A 102 -5.37 12.46 16.29
C ASP A 102 -6.74 12.69 15.61
N GLY A 103 -6.77 13.35 14.45
CA GLY A 103 -7.98 13.67 13.70
C GLY A 103 -8.91 14.68 14.38
N GLU A 104 -8.53 15.27 15.50
CA GLU A 104 -9.38 16.15 16.33
C GLU A 104 -8.73 17.52 16.57
N SER A 105 -7.41 17.58 16.79
CA SER A 105 -6.72 18.80 17.17
C SER A 105 -5.79 19.33 16.08
N PHE A 106 -5.21 20.51 16.31
CA PHE A 106 -4.17 21.09 15.45
C PHE A 106 -2.75 20.81 15.95
N GLU A 107 -2.57 19.86 16.87
CA GLU A 107 -1.27 19.53 17.45
C GLU A 107 -0.26 19.01 16.41
N TYR A 108 -0.72 18.54 15.25
CA TYR A 108 0.15 18.19 14.12
C TYR A 108 0.98 19.38 13.61
N LEU A 109 0.53 20.64 13.84
CA LEU A 109 1.30 21.84 13.52
C LEU A 109 2.56 21.97 14.41
N ASN A 110 2.51 21.41 15.63
CA ASN A 110 3.62 21.30 16.56
C ASN A 110 4.40 19.99 16.36
N ASN A 111 4.21 19.31 15.22
CA ASN A 111 4.80 18.01 14.93
C ASN A 111 4.36 16.87 15.87
N ASN A 112 3.28 17.06 16.65
CA ASN A 112 2.71 16.05 17.53
C ASN A 112 1.81 15.09 16.73
N CYS A 113 2.44 14.31 15.87
CA CYS A 113 1.83 13.38 14.94
C CYS A 113 2.81 12.27 14.60
N VAL A 114 2.33 11.22 13.93
CA VAL A 114 3.15 10.17 13.33
C VAL A 114 3.54 10.60 11.92
N LYS A 115 4.83 10.65 11.63
CA LYS A 115 5.38 10.91 10.29
C LYS A 115 6.43 9.85 9.98
N LEU A 116 6.04 8.79 9.32
CA LEU A 116 6.96 7.74 8.93
C LEU A 116 7.48 7.96 7.50
N GLU A 117 8.78 7.79 7.35
CA GLU A 117 9.43 7.72 6.05
C GLU A 117 10.08 6.35 5.91
N PHE A 118 9.74 5.65 4.84
CA PHE A 118 10.24 4.31 4.51
C PHE A 118 11.21 4.43 3.36
N ASP A 119 12.47 4.12 3.59
CA ASP A 119 13.49 3.98 2.55
C ASP A 119 13.65 2.50 2.25
N VAL A 120 13.25 2.10 1.05
CA VAL A 120 13.22 0.69 0.64
C VAL A 120 14.24 0.43 -0.45
N ASN A 121 15.06 -0.59 -0.25
CA ASN A 121 16.02 -1.08 -1.25
C ASN A 121 15.74 -2.55 -1.54
N CYS A 122 15.46 -2.85 -2.81
CA CYS A 122 15.10 -4.16 -3.31
C CYS A 122 16.22 -4.73 -4.19
N ASP A 123 16.58 -5.97 -3.95
CA ASP A 123 17.44 -6.78 -4.79
C ASP A 123 16.78 -8.16 -5.06
N ASN A 124 17.50 -9.06 -5.72
CA ASN A 124 16.97 -10.38 -6.09
C ASN A 124 16.65 -11.29 -4.89
N GLY A 125 17.22 -11.05 -3.72
CA GLY A 125 17.06 -11.91 -2.54
C GLY A 125 16.48 -11.19 -1.33
N ASN A 126 16.53 -9.85 -1.30
CA ASN A 126 16.19 -9.08 -0.13
C ASN A 126 15.33 -7.87 -0.44
N VAL A 127 14.51 -7.52 0.52
CA VAL A 127 13.84 -6.22 0.61
C VAL A 127 14.26 -5.59 1.94
N ASN A 128 15.08 -4.56 1.87
CA ASN A 128 15.61 -3.86 3.04
C ASN A 128 14.81 -2.58 3.25
N VAL A 129 14.18 -2.44 4.41
CA VAL A 129 13.35 -1.30 4.78
C VAL A 129 13.98 -0.58 5.96
N VAL A 130 14.27 0.69 5.78
CA VAL A 130 14.67 1.59 6.87
C VAL A 130 13.50 2.53 7.14
N VAL A 131 13.04 2.55 8.39
CA VAL A 131 11.94 3.41 8.82
C VAL A 131 12.46 4.52 9.69
N ASN A 132 12.19 5.75 9.30
CA ASN A 132 12.52 6.94 10.06
C ASN A 132 11.23 7.60 10.56
N ASN A 133 11.08 7.79 11.87
CA ASN A 133 9.99 8.58 12.42
C ASN A 133 10.41 10.05 12.53
N LYS A 134 9.77 10.91 11.78
CA LYS A 134 9.99 12.36 11.74
C LYS A 134 9.00 13.13 12.63
N GLY A 135 7.97 12.46 13.16
CA GLY A 135 7.00 13.05 14.09
C GLY A 135 7.42 12.85 15.56
N ASN A 136 6.77 13.58 16.47
CA ASN A 136 7.01 13.45 17.89
C ASN A 136 6.29 12.25 18.51
N VAL A 137 5.21 11.77 17.89
CA VAL A 137 4.50 10.58 18.34
C VAL A 137 5.28 9.34 17.92
N LYS A 138 5.64 8.51 18.89
CA LYS A 138 6.41 7.28 18.64
C LYS A 138 5.47 6.15 18.20
N LEU A 139 5.82 5.51 17.10
CA LEU A 139 5.17 4.31 16.59
C LEU A 139 6.23 3.31 16.16
N THR A 140 6.09 2.07 16.61
CA THR A 140 6.87 0.95 16.09
C THR A 140 6.04 0.25 15.02
N PRO A 141 6.30 0.48 13.72
CA PRO A 141 5.48 -0.05 12.66
C PRO A 141 5.64 -1.55 12.52
N LYS A 142 4.53 -2.25 12.35
CA LYS A 142 4.54 -3.64 11.87
C LYS A 142 4.64 -3.62 10.35
N ILE A 143 5.64 -4.32 9.80
CA ILE A 143 5.91 -4.32 8.37
C ILE A 143 5.88 -5.75 7.84
N LYS A 144 5.22 -5.95 6.71
CA LYS A 144 5.20 -7.22 5.97
C LYS A 144 5.42 -6.97 4.47
N LEU A 145 5.85 -8.00 3.76
CA LEU A 145 5.82 -8.02 2.30
C LEU A 145 4.44 -8.44 1.81
N VAL A 146 4.11 -8.06 0.59
CA VAL A 146 3.00 -8.66 -0.14
C VAL A 146 3.17 -10.18 -0.19
N SER A 147 2.08 -10.92 -0.04
CA SER A 147 2.09 -12.37 0.18
C SER A 147 2.76 -13.19 -0.93
N THR A 148 2.85 -12.65 -2.12
CA THR A 148 3.47 -13.30 -3.30
C THR A 148 4.97 -13.08 -3.40
N ASP A 149 5.55 -12.19 -2.60
CA ASP A 149 6.99 -11.92 -2.60
C ASP A 149 7.69 -12.82 -1.58
N SER A 150 8.57 -13.69 -2.03
CA SER A 150 9.31 -14.65 -1.22
C SER A 150 10.70 -14.17 -0.78
N ARG A 151 11.07 -12.91 -1.11
CA ARG A 151 12.36 -12.34 -0.70
C ARG A 151 12.43 -12.15 0.82
N LYS A 152 13.64 -12.11 1.33
CA LYS A 152 13.86 -11.85 2.75
C LYS A 152 13.59 -10.38 3.09
N LEU A 153 12.67 -10.15 4.01
CA LEU A 153 12.41 -8.82 4.57
C LEU A 153 13.37 -8.52 5.71
N ASN A 154 14.11 -7.42 5.60
CA ASN A 154 14.96 -6.89 6.66
C ASN A 154 14.47 -5.48 7.03
N VAL A 155 14.12 -5.26 8.30
CA VAL A 155 13.58 -3.99 8.78
C VAL A 155 14.51 -3.38 9.81
N THR A 156 14.80 -2.09 9.64
CA THR A 156 15.54 -1.28 10.61
C THR A 156 14.69 -0.04 10.95
N VAL A 157 14.37 0.15 12.22
CA VAL A 157 13.66 1.34 12.72
C VAL A 157 14.69 2.27 13.42
N LYS A 158 14.66 3.56 13.04
CA LYS A 158 15.56 4.59 13.58
C LYS A 158 14.80 5.65 14.36
#